data_c61c43f14617fdb5bb8ea02052195ad3
#
_entry.id   c61c43f14617fdb5bb8ea02052195ad3
#
_cell.length_a   1.000
_cell.length_b   1.000
_cell.length_c   1.000
_cell.angle_alpha   90.00
_cell.angle_beta   90.00
_cell.angle_gamma   90.00
#
_symmetry.space_group_name_H-M   'P 1'
#
loop_
_entity.id
_entity.type
_entity.pdbx_description
1 polymer ?
#
loop_
_entity_poly.entity_id
_entity_poly.type
_entity_poly.pdbx_seq_one_letter_code
_entity_poly.pdbx_strand_id
1 'polypeptide(L)'
;GKSGSWEATDYSENMIIEAEKRNQGEHKCEQLRFCVQDATNLTYEDEKFDVVVIANALHIMPQPEKALKEIHRVLKKDGILFAPTFVYKKGYSKFLIWLMEKAGFKTYHKWQSEELKEYVGSEGFQVVGAALIKGKPLSEYVLVGKKE
;
A
#
# COMPACT_ATOMS: atom_id res chain seq x y z
N GLY A 1 -18.07 -10.63 18.87
CA GLY A 1 -16.79 -10.12 18.36
C GLY A 1 -16.81 -8.62 18.34
N LYS A 2 -15.71 -7.96 18.74
CA LYS A 2 -15.60 -6.50 18.63
C LYS A 2 -15.59 -6.16 17.13
N SER A 3 -16.59 -5.43 16.66
CA SER A 3 -16.61 -4.90 15.30
C SER A 3 -15.48 -3.88 15.17
N GLY A 4 -14.51 -4.15 14.30
CA GLY A 4 -13.44 -3.21 13.99
C GLY A 4 -13.97 -2.00 13.22
N SER A 5 -13.37 -0.83 13.40
CA SER A 5 -13.60 0.33 12.53
C SER A 5 -12.53 0.35 11.42
N TRP A 6 -12.92 0.77 10.24
CA TRP A 6 -12.06 0.88 9.07
C TRP A 6 -11.98 2.32 8.60
N GLU A 7 -10.78 2.73 8.23
CA GLU A 7 -10.58 4.02 7.56
C GLU A 7 -9.95 3.76 6.19
N ALA A 8 -10.67 4.13 5.13
CA ALA A 8 -10.21 4.09 3.75
C ALA A 8 -9.71 5.47 3.35
N THR A 9 -8.48 5.55 2.88
CA THR A 9 -7.85 6.83 2.57
C THR A 9 -7.28 6.86 1.17
N ASP A 10 -7.31 8.03 0.56
CA ASP A 10 -6.65 8.31 -0.71
C ASP A 10 -6.17 9.77 -0.70
N TYR A 11 -5.13 10.06 -1.47
CA TYR A 11 -4.66 11.43 -1.67
C TYR A 11 -5.62 12.23 -2.55
N SER A 12 -6.34 11.56 -3.44
CA SER A 12 -7.28 12.17 -4.37
C SER A 12 -8.68 12.28 -3.77
N GLU A 13 -9.17 13.52 -3.61
CA GLU A 13 -10.54 13.80 -3.17
C GLU A 13 -11.58 13.13 -4.09
N ASN A 14 -11.34 13.13 -5.41
CA ASN A 14 -12.24 12.49 -6.37
C ASN A 14 -12.34 10.97 -6.16
N MET A 15 -11.24 10.31 -5.77
CA MET A 15 -11.25 8.88 -5.46
C MET A 15 -12.05 8.60 -4.18
N ILE A 16 -11.93 9.45 -3.18
CA ILE A 16 -12.72 9.36 -1.95
C ILE A 16 -14.22 9.54 -2.25
N ILE A 17 -14.59 10.54 -3.01
CA ILE A 17 -16.00 10.77 -3.42
C ILE A 17 -16.57 9.54 -4.17
N GLU A 18 -15.80 8.97 -5.08
CA GLU A 18 -16.22 7.78 -5.83
C GLU A 18 -16.35 6.54 -4.93
N ALA A 19 -15.44 6.36 -3.97
CA ALA A 19 -15.49 5.28 -3.00
C ALA A 19 -16.70 5.41 -2.06
N GLU A 20 -17.01 6.62 -1.59
CA GLU A 20 -18.21 6.89 -0.79
C GLU A 20 -19.51 6.58 -1.56
N LYS A 21 -19.59 6.96 -2.84
CA LYS A 21 -20.75 6.62 -3.69
C LYS A 21 -20.94 5.11 -3.80
N ARG A 22 -19.86 4.33 -3.91
CA ARG A 22 -19.93 2.87 -3.99
C ARG A 22 -20.30 2.22 -2.66
N ASN A 23 -20.03 2.86 -1.54
CA ASN A 23 -20.41 2.39 -0.19
C ASN A 23 -21.84 2.79 0.19
N GLN A 24 -22.73 3.01 -0.77
CA GLN A 24 -24.14 3.34 -0.55
C GLN A 24 -25.04 2.16 -0.87
N GLY A 25 -26.26 2.14 -0.32
CA GLY A 25 -27.26 1.11 -0.58
C GLY A 25 -27.16 -0.11 0.33
N GLU A 26 -27.61 -1.27 -0.15
CA GLU A 26 -27.75 -2.50 0.63
C GLU A 26 -26.42 -3.07 1.15
N HIS A 27 -25.30 -2.71 0.52
CA HIS A 27 -23.96 -3.16 0.89
C HIS A 27 -23.16 -2.12 1.68
N LYS A 28 -23.83 -1.10 2.22
CA LYS A 28 -23.17 -0.07 3.03
C LYS A 28 -22.49 -0.66 4.24
N CYS A 29 -21.17 -0.41 4.34
CA CYS A 29 -20.40 -0.72 5.53
C CYS A 29 -20.39 0.48 6.47
N GLU A 30 -21.18 0.45 7.53
CA GLU A 30 -21.31 1.56 8.50
C GLU A 30 -20.05 1.80 9.32
N GLN A 31 -19.16 0.80 9.42
CA GLN A 31 -17.89 0.87 10.15
C GLN A 31 -16.75 1.43 9.30
N LEU A 32 -16.99 1.69 8.02
CA LEU A 32 -16.02 2.23 7.07
C LEU A 32 -16.17 3.74 6.96
N ARG A 33 -15.09 4.45 7.22
CA ARG A 33 -14.98 5.90 7.02
C ARG A 33 -14.04 6.17 5.87
N PHE A 34 -14.28 7.25 5.15
CA PHE A 34 -13.45 7.69 4.03
C PHE A 34 -12.82 9.03 4.37
N CYS A 35 -11.54 9.20 4.10
CA CYS A 35 -10.80 10.44 4.37
C CYS A 35 -9.78 10.72 3.28
N VAL A 36 -9.63 11.97 2.90
CA VAL A 36 -8.47 12.40 2.11
C VAL A 36 -7.25 12.45 3.02
N GLN A 37 -6.19 11.72 2.69
CA GLN A 37 -4.95 11.68 3.46
C GLN A 37 -3.73 11.62 2.53
N ASP A 38 -2.67 12.28 2.94
CA ASP A 38 -1.34 12.08 2.37
C ASP A 38 -0.62 10.99 3.18
N ALA A 39 -0.33 9.86 2.54
CA ALA A 39 0.34 8.74 3.21
C ALA A 39 1.75 9.11 3.74
N THR A 40 2.36 10.18 3.21
CA THR A 40 3.66 10.69 3.67
C THR A 40 3.56 11.66 4.86
N ASN A 41 2.33 12.04 5.25
CA ASN A 41 2.05 12.95 6.37
C ASN A 41 0.63 12.70 6.91
N LEU A 42 0.44 11.56 7.56
CA LEU A 42 -0.84 11.14 8.10
C LEU A 42 -1.26 12.00 9.31
N THR A 43 -2.52 12.41 9.35
CA THR A 43 -3.07 13.24 10.44
C THR A 43 -3.48 12.41 11.68
N TYR A 44 -3.22 11.12 11.68
CA TYR A 44 -3.54 10.22 12.77
C TYR A 44 -2.53 10.28 13.92
N GLU A 45 -3.00 9.96 15.12
CA GLU A 45 -2.16 9.80 16.30
C GLU A 45 -1.27 8.56 16.18
N ASP A 46 -0.19 8.54 16.94
CA ASP A 46 0.71 7.39 17.07
C ASP A 46 -0.07 6.16 17.61
N GLU A 47 0.32 4.99 17.15
CA GLU A 47 -0.21 3.71 17.65
C GLU A 47 -1.75 3.58 17.60
N LYS A 48 -2.39 4.18 16.60
CA LYS A 48 -3.85 4.16 16.42
C LYS A 48 -4.36 2.83 15.86
N PHE A 49 -3.65 2.24 14.90
CA PHE A 49 -4.15 1.11 14.10
C PHE A 49 -3.49 -0.23 14.45
N ASP A 50 -4.29 -1.28 14.44
CA ASP A 50 -3.80 -2.66 14.58
C ASP A 50 -3.23 -3.20 13.24
N VAL A 51 -3.84 -2.77 12.13
CA VAL A 51 -3.45 -3.15 10.77
C VAL A 51 -3.52 -1.94 9.86
N VAL A 52 -2.52 -1.77 9.01
CA VAL A 52 -2.51 -0.81 7.89
C VAL A 52 -2.32 -1.56 6.58
N VAL A 53 -3.13 -1.23 5.59
CA VAL A 53 -3.01 -1.73 4.22
C VAL A 53 -2.57 -0.60 3.31
N ILE A 54 -1.47 -0.79 2.58
CA ILE A 54 -1.01 0.12 1.52
C ILE A 54 -0.96 -0.65 0.20
N ALA A 55 -2.04 -0.57 -0.57
CA ALA A 55 -2.23 -1.37 -1.78
C ALA A 55 -1.76 -0.61 -3.02
N ASN A 56 -0.82 -1.21 -3.75
CA ASN A 56 -0.34 -0.74 -5.07
C ASN A 56 0.08 0.73 -5.13
N ALA A 57 0.56 1.30 -4.02
CA ALA A 57 0.94 2.69 -3.92
C ALA A 57 2.47 2.91 -3.81
N LEU A 58 3.20 2.04 -3.10
CA LEU A 58 4.63 2.26 -2.85
C LEU A 58 5.46 2.46 -4.13
N HIS A 59 5.20 1.68 -5.18
CA HIS A 59 5.97 1.76 -6.42
C HIS A 59 5.69 3.02 -7.25
N ILE A 60 4.57 3.72 -7.00
CA ILE A 60 4.21 4.98 -7.67
C ILE A 60 4.48 6.22 -6.82
N MET A 61 4.93 6.05 -5.59
CA MET A 61 5.29 7.17 -4.72
C MET A 61 6.71 7.63 -4.99
N PRO A 62 6.96 8.95 -5.05
CA PRO A 62 8.32 9.48 -5.16
C PRO A 62 9.15 9.29 -3.88
N GLN A 63 8.51 9.23 -2.72
CA GLN A 63 9.14 9.12 -1.39
C GLN A 63 8.44 8.05 -0.52
N PRO A 64 8.52 6.76 -0.90
CA PRO A 64 7.83 5.69 -0.19
C PRO A 64 8.35 5.47 1.24
N GLU A 65 9.60 5.84 1.54
CA GLU A 65 10.19 5.82 2.89
C GLU A 65 9.41 6.71 3.87
N LYS A 66 8.90 7.85 3.42
CA LYS A 66 8.07 8.72 4.26
C LYS A 66 6.74 8.07 4.60
N ALA A 67 6.10 7.44 3.62
CA ALA A 67 4.86 6.72 3.84
C ALA A 67 5.07 5.53 4.80
N LEU A 68 6.15 4.75 4.64
CA LEU A 68 6.46 3.65 5.55
C LEU A 68 6.76 4.13 6.97
N LYS A 69 7.43 5.27 7.16
CA LYS A 69 7.65 5.88 8.48
C LYS A 69 6.35 6.32 9.14
N GLU A 70 5.45 6.95 8.40
CA GLU A 70 4.13 7.33 8.90
C GLU A 70 3.28 6.10 9.25
N ILE A 71 3.29 5.07 8.40
CA ILE A 71 2.61 3.81 8.68
C ILE A 71 3.19 3.16 9.94
N HIS A 72 4.51 3.14 10.09
CA HIS A 72 5.16 2.62 11.28
C HIS A 72 4.74 3.41 12.53
N ARG A 73 4.67 4.74 12.45
CA ARG A 73 4.23 5.61 13.55
C ARG A 73 2.80 5.31 13.99
N VAL A 74 1.87 5.22 13.04
CA VAL A 74 0.43 5.05 13.35
C VAL A 74 0.04 3.61 13.68
N LEU A 75 0.87 2.62 13.36
CA LEU A 75 0.67 1.23 13.78
C LEU A 75 0.99 1.08 15.26
N LYS A 76 0.15 0.35 15.97
CA LYS A 76 0.43 -0.10 17.34
C LYS A 76 1.68 -0.99 17.37
N LYS A 77 2.24 -1.17 18.55
CA LYS A 77 3.28 -2.19 18.78
C LYS A 77 2.76 -3.56 18.32
N ASP A 78 3.60 -4.30 17.61
CA ASP A 78 3.24 -5.57 16.99
C ASP A 78 2.15 -5.48 15.89
N GLY A 79 1.78 -4.27 15.47
CA GLY A 79 0.81 -4.03 14.41
C GLY A 79 1.28 -4.52 13.05
N ILE A 80 0.35 -4.78 12.16
CA ILE A 80 0.61 -5.44 10.87
C ILE A 80 0.48 -4.45 9.71
N LEU A 81 1.53 -4.42 8.89
CA LEU A 81 1.52 -3.81 7.56
C LEU A 81 1.18 -4.89 6.52
N PHE A 82 0.17 -4.65 5.68
CA PHE A 82 -0.15 -5.45 4.52
C PHE A 82 0.09 -4.62 3.26
N ALA A 83 1.09 -4.99 2.45
CA ALA A 83 1.57 -4.17 1.33
C ALA A 83 1.60 -4.96 -0.01
N PRO A 84 0.46 -5.14 -0.68
CA PRO A 84 0.45 -5.62 -2.05
C PRO A 84 1.05 -4.55 -2.98
N THR A 85 2.04 -4.95 -3.79
CA THR A 85 2.80 -4.03 -4.63
C THR A 85 3.20 -4.71 -5.94
N PHE A 86 3.05 -4.02 -7.07
CA PHE A 86 3.54 -4.54 -8.34
C PHE A 86 5.06 -4.59 -8.38
N VAL A 87 5.59 -5.74 -8.82
CA VAL A 87 7.03 -6.00 -8.90
C VAL A 87 7.42 -6.40 -10.31
N TYR A 88 8.66 -6.08 -10.66
CA TYR A 88 9.26 -6.39 -11.95
C TYR A 88 10.04 -7.71 -11.88
N LYS A 89 9.90 -8.56 -12.90
CA LYS A 89 10.71 -9.75 -13.03
C LYS A 89 12.09 -9.40 -13.58
N LYS A 90 13.11 -10.11 -13.13
CA LYS A 90 14.44 -10.06 -13.72
C LYS A 90 14.34 -10.44 -15.21
N GLY A 91 14.79 -9.54 -16.10
CA GLY A 91 14.77 -9.78 -17.55
C GLY A 91 13.61 -9.13 -18.31
N TYR A 92 12.78 -8.29 -17.68
CA TYR A 92 11.85 -7.46 -18.45
C TYR A 92 12.63 -6.57 -19.44
N SER A 93 12.21 -6.60 -20.72
CA SER A 93 12.87 -5.79 -21.74
C SER A 93 12.62 -4.30 -21.47
N LYS A 94 13.67 -3.49 -21.63
CA LYS A 94 13.56 -2.01 -21.50
C LYS A 94 12.49 -1.41 -22.41
N PHE A 95 12.27 -2.04 -23.56
CA PHE A 95 11.24 -1.65 -24.53
C PHE A 95 9.83 -1.88 -23.96
N LEU A 96 9.58 -3.02 -23.31
CA LEU A 96 8.27 -3.32 -22.69
C LEU A 96 7.99 -2.35 -21.55
N ILE A 97 8.97 -2.06 -20.71
CA ILE A 97 8.86 -1.07 -19.63
C ILE A 97 8.52 0.31 -20.20
N TRP A 98 9.23 0.75 -21.22
CA TRP A 98 8.98 2.00 -21.91
C TRP A 98 7.57 2.08 -22.50
N LEU A 99 7.10 0.99 -23.12
CA LEU A 99 5.73 0.91 -23.67
C LEU A 99 4.66 1.02 -22.57
N MET A 100 4.88 0.37 -21.43
CA MET A 100 4.01 0.46 -20.27
C MET A 100 3.96 1.88 -19.68
N GLU A 101 5.11 2.55 -19.59
CA GLU A 101 5.19 3.94 -19.13
C GLU A 101 4.45 4.90 -20.09
N LYS A 102 4.53 4.66 -21.40
CA LYS A 102 3.74 5.40 -22.40
C LYS A 102 2.23 5.10 -22.30
N ALA A 103 1.84 3.92 -21.88
CA ALA A 103 0.44 3.55 -21.62
C ALA A 103 -0.09 4.10 -20.27
N GLY A 104 0.70 4.89 -19.54
CA GLY A 104 0.28 5.53 -18.29
C GLY A 104 0.72 4.82 -17.00
N PHE A 105 1.42 3.69 -17.09
CA PHE A 105 2.01 3.00 -15.94
C PHE A 105 3.31 3.69 -15.49
N LYS A 106 3.19 4.89 -14.93
CA LYS A 106 4.36 5.58 -14.37
C LYS A 106 4.69 4.98 -13.01
N THR A 107 5.88 4.39 -12.89
CA THR A 107 6.41 3.89 -11.62
C THR A 107 7.70 4.62 -11.29
N TYR A 108 7.82 5.09 -10.04
CA TYR A 108 9.07 5.67 -9.55
C TYR A 108 10.07 4.58 -9.16
N HIS A 109 9.58 3.45 -8.62
CA HIS A 109 10.40 2.35 -8.13
C HIS A 109 10.03 1.05 -8.86
N LYS A 110 11.05 0.37 -9.37
CA LYS A 110 10.93 -0.88 -10.15
C LYS A 110 11.55 -2.03 -9.38
N TRP A 111 11.06 -2.28 -8.17
CA TRP A 111 11.56 -3.35 -7.31
C TRP A 111 11.31 -4.74 -7.87
N GLN A 112 12.29 -5.62 -7.63
CA GLN A 112 12.07 -7.05 -7.59
C GLN A 112 11.55 -7.46 -6.21
N SER A 113 11.01 -8.67 -6.07
CA SER A 113 10.40 -9.13 -4.81
C SER A 113 11.36 -9.04 -3.61
N GLU A 114 12.63 -9.46 -3.78
CA GLU A 114 13.60 -9.44 -2.69
C GLU A 114 14.04 -8.01 -2.33
N GLU A 115 14.19 -7.14 -3.34
CA GLU A 115 14.53 -5.73 -3.11
C GLU A 115 13.44 -5.00 -2.33
N LEU A 116 12.16 -5.25 -2.64
CA LEU A 116 11.03 -4.69 -1.88
C LEU A 116 11.01 -5.21 -0.45
N LYS A 117 11.28 -6.50 -0.25
CA LYS A 117 11.35 -7.12 1.07
C LYS A 117 12.45 -6.51 1.93
N GLU A 118 13.65 -6.35 1.38
CA GLU A 118 14.78 -5.70 2.06
C GLU A 118 14.47 -4.23 2.37
N TYR A 119 13.86 -3.53 1.41
CA TYR A 119 13.49 -2.13 1.57
C TYR A 119 12.49 -1.92 2.70
N VAL A 120 11.39 -2.70 2.75
CA VAL A 120 10.40 -2.62 3.83
C VAL A 120 11.03 -3.03 5.17
N GLY A 121 11.91 -4.03 5.17
CA GLY A 121 12.66 -4.43 6.35
C GLY A 121 13.55 -3.31 6.91
N SER A 122 14.21 -2.54 6.05
CA SER A 122 15.05 -1.40 6.47
C SER A 122 14.25 -0.24 7.09
N GLU A 123 12.93 -0.18 6.88
CA GLU A 123 12.05 0.84 7.45
C GLU A 123 11.38 0.42 8.78
N GLY A 124 11.90 -0.62 9.45
CA GLY A 124 11.48 -1.03 10.81
C GLY A 124 10.36 -2.08 10.83
N PHE A 125 10.23 -2.86 9.77
CA PHE A 125 9.25 -3.94 9.70
C PHE A 125 9.92 -5.32 9.61
N GLN A 126 9.60 -6.21 10.51
CA GLN A 126 9.92 -7.62 10.34
C GLN A 126 8.99 -8.23 9.29
N VAL A 127 9.54 -8.70 8.17
CA VAL A 127 8.73 -9.39 7.15
C VAL A 127 8.37 -10.79 7.64
N VAL A 128 7.09 -11.00 7.98
CA VAL A 128 6.58 -12.25 8.55
C VAL A 128 5.88 -13.13 7.52
N GLY A 129 5.59 -12.60 6.34
CA GLY A 129 4.99 -13.36 5.25
C GLY A 129 5.12 -12.64 3.92
N ALA A 130 5.18 -13.41 2.83
CA ALA A 130 5.15 -12.87 1.49
C ALA A 130 4.62 -13.89 0.48
N ALA A 131 3.92 -13.43 -0.55
CA ALA A 131 3.43 -14.26 -1.66
C ALA A 131 3.55 -13.51 -2.99
N LEU A 132 3.99 -14.22 -4.03
CA LEU A 132 4.03 -13.70 -5.39
C LEU A 132 2.82 -14.19 -6.19
N ILE A 133 1.95 -13.28 -6.56
CA ILE A 133 0.80 -13.53 -7.43
C ILE A 133 1.23 -13.22 -8.87
N LYS A 134 1.34 -14.26 -9.69
CA LYS A 134 1.72 -14.11 -11.09
C LYS A 134 0.62 -13.39 -11.87
N GLY A 135 0.96 -12.28 -12.50
CA GLY A 135 0.08 -11.48 -13.34
C GLY A 135 0.73 -11.08 -14.65
N LYS A 136 -0.06 -10.50 -15.56
CA LYS A 136 0.40 -9.86 -16.78
C LYS A 136 -0.22 -8.45 -16.85
N PRO A 137 0.52 -7.41 -17.17
CA PRO A 137 1.96 -7.38 -17.54
C PRO A 137 2.91 -7.51 -16.35
N LEU A 138 2.48 -7.19 -15.12
CA LEU A 138 3.28 -7.26 -13.90
C LEU A 138 2.75 -8.34 -12.95
N SER A 139 3.63 -8.83 -12.09
CA SER A 139 3.25 -9.68 -10.96
C SER A 139 3.03 -8.81 -9.73
N GLU A 140 2.10 -9.20 -8.86
CA GLU A 140 1.88 -8.55 -7.59
C GLU A 140 2.60 -9.33 -6.50
N TYR A 141 3.37 -8.65 -5.68
CA TYR A 141 4.03 -9.20 -4.50
C TYR A 141 3.31 -8.70 -3.27
N VAL A 142 2.68 -9.61 -2.57
CA VAL A 142 1.97 -9.32 -1.33
C VAL A 142 2.93 -9.53 -0.18
N LEU A 143 3.26 -8.47 0.53
CA LEU A 143 4.17 -8.50 1.67
C LEU A 143 3.39 -8.23 2.95
N VAL A 144 3.70 -9.00 3.98
CA VAL A 144 3.17 -8.81 5.33
C VAL A 144 4.34 -8.50 6.26
N GLY A 145 4.33 -7.28 6.80
CA GLY A 145 5.31 -6.79 7.77
C GLY A 145 4.70 -6.63 9.15
N LYS A 146 5.46 -6.94 10.19
CA LYS A 146 5.12 -6.66 11.57
C LYS A 146 5.98 -5.51 12.07
N LYS A 147 5.39 -4.50 12.72
CA LYS A 147 6.13 -3.40 13.35
C LYS A 147 7.06 -3.94 14.44
N GLU A 148 8.35 -3.63 14.36
CA GLU A 148 9.34 -3.90 15.40
C GLU A 148 9.31 -2.88 16.53
#